data_4e7093399f04a3fedbaa0abd57d9059a
#
_entry.id   4e7093399f04a3fedbaa0abd57d9059a
#
_cell.length_a   1.000
_cell.length_b   1.000
_cell.length_c   1.000
_cell.angle_alpha   90.00
_cell.angle_beta   90.00
_cell.angle_gamma   90.00
#
_symmetry.space_group_name_H-M   'P 1'
#
loop_
_entity.id
_entity.type
_entity.pdbx_description
1 polymer ?
#
loop_
_entity_poly.entity_id
_entity_poly.type
_entity_poly.pdbx_seq_one_letter_code
_entity_poly.pdbx_strand_id
1 'polypeptide(L)'
;MGIVAKQTSLNVLIIGIAFAIGGLNTLVFYPLFLSAEEYGLVVFLLATSNLLMPLIGFGVHQTIIRFFSAYNTKEEQQRFMSSVILLPLFIALIVGGIGVLFYHSISTALSIQNPVIANYTWVIFVVAVATAYFEVFYAWARVQLQSVAGNVLKEIFPRLYLFLLLMALYFFDLSFHDFVVALVSGYYLRLLLMIVLANRCYPLRIRLHFPSNMRSILTYSITILLAASAGSLIIDIDKFMIPQLEEIKQTAFYAVAIFAATLVEVPARAMWQILNPLVATAVNDNNTKEVNSLYRRSALNLVVVSGWFFLLVNLNSEALFSLLPNVGYQKATLVVLYISLAKLITMMFGCGGAIISNSSFYQISLVFSIIMALGVSILNMKWIPLYGIDGAALATLVVVGVSIVIKIIYLQFKIKAHPLSWNLFKALVAVGILYTLFQYIDWTFSPLVHIVLTSALVSVLYFLIVKQFKLSDDLLRLVKRIGK
;
A
#
# COMPACT_ATOMS: atom_id res chain seq x y z
N MET A 1 14.55 -2.92 -27.32
CA MET A 1 13.49 -2.69 -26.33
C MET A 1 13.11 -1.23 -26.37
N GLY A 2 11.83 -0.88 -26.49
CA GLY A 2 11.39 0.52 -26.49
C GLY A 2 11.62 1.18 -25.12
N ILE A 3 11.70 2.51 -25.08
CA ILE A 3 11.92 3.32 -23.86
C ILE A 3 10.98 2.90 -22.73
N VAL A 4 9.72 2.62 -23.04
CA VAL A 4 8.70 2.21 -22.07
C VAL A 4 9.06 0.88 -21.39
N ALA A 5 9.48 -0.14 -22.16
CA ALA A 5 9.84 -1.44 -21.58
C ALA A 5 11.08 -1.35 -20.67
N LYS A 6 12.07 -0.53 -21.03
CA LYS A 6 13.26 -0.29 -20.18
C LYS A 6 12.89 0.44 -18.89
N GLN A 7 12.04 1.46 -18.93
CA GLN A 7 11.58 2.18 -17.75
C GLN A 7 10.72 1.28 -16.84
N THR A 8 9.88 0.42 -17.41
CA THR A 8 9.05 -0.51 -16.64
C THR A 8 9.91 -1.50 -15.87
N SER A 9 10.91 -2.13 -16.50
CA SER A 9 11.80 -3.08 -15.81
C SER A 9 12.62 -2.43 -14.70
N LEU A 10 13.12 -1.21 -14.93
CA LEU A 10 13.82 -0.44 -13.89
C LEU A 10 12.90 -0.09 -12.71
N ASN A 11 11.66 0.32 -12.98
CA ASN A 11 10.69 0.63 -11.94
C ASN A 11 10.34 -0.59 -11.08
N VAL A 12 10.23 -1.79 -11.68
CA VAL A 12 10.03 -3.04 -10.93
C VAL A 12 11.20 -3.32 -9.99
N LEU A 13 12.42 -3.18 -10.49
CA LEU A 13 13.63 -3.39 -9.70
C LEU A 13 13.73 -2.38 -8.54
N ILE A 14 13.42 -1.11 -8.78
CA ILE A 14 13.35 -0.05 -7.75
C ILE A 14 12.37 -0.43 -6.66
N ILE A 15 11.16 -0.87 -7.02
CA ILE A 15 10.12 -1.28 -6.06
C ILE A 15 10.59 -2.51 -5.26
N GLY A 16 11.25 -3.47 -5.90
CA GLY A 16 11.79 -4.65 -5.23
C GLY A 16 12.87 -4.31 -4.19
N ILE A 17 13.85 -3.47 -4.56
CA ILE A 17 14.90 -2.99 -3.65
C ILE A 17 14.28 -2.19 -2.49
N ALA A 18 13.36 -1.28 -2.82
CA ALA A 18 12.67 -0.48 -1.82
C ALA A 18 11.88 -1.34 -0.83
N PHE A 19 11.22 -2.40 -1.31
CA PHE A 19 10.50 -3.35 -0.46
C PHE A 19 11.44 -4.09 0.48
N ALA A 20 12.60 -4.53 0.00
CA ALA A 20 13.61 -5.21 0.82
C ALA A 20 14.17 -4.28 1.92
N ILE A 21 14.56 -3.03 1.58
CA ILE A 21 15.01 -2.04 2.56
C ILE A 21 13.89 -1.71 3.56
N GLY A 22 12.66 -1.52 3.08
CA GLY A 22 11.49 -1.27 3.93
C GLY A 22 11.23 -2.42 4.89
N GLY A 23 11.44 -3.66 4.45
CA GLY A 23 11.33 -4.86 5.27
C GLY A 23 12.36 -4.90 6.39
N LEU A 24 13.62 -4.64 6.07
CA LEU A 24 14.68 -4.55 7.07
C LEU A 24 14.39 -3.45 8.10
N ASN A 25 13.95 -2.28 7.65
CA ASN A 25 13.58 -1.20 8.56
C ASN A 25 12.42 -1.64 9.49
N THR A 26 11.33 -2.16 8.93
CA THR A 26 10.09 -2.45 9.68
C THR A 26 10.23 -3.66 10.58
N LEU A 27 10.88 -4.73 10.11
CA LEU A 27 10.98 -5.99 10.84
C LEU A 27 12.19 -6.05 11.77
N VAL A 28 13.24 -5.25 11.51
CA VAL A 28 14.50 -5.36 12.25
C VAL A 28 14.88 -4.05 12.91
N PHE A 29 15.12 -2.99 12.14
CA PHE A 29 15.76 -1.77 12.67
C PHE A 29 14.86 -0.93 13.56
N TYR A 30 13.60 -0.76 13.23
CA TYR A 30 12.65 -0.08 14.13
C TYR A 30 12.51 -0.80 15.48
N PRO A 31 12.25 -2.12 15.52
CA PRO A 31 12.18 -2.86 16.79
C PRO A 31 13.48 -2.88 17.60
N LEU A 32 14.66 -2.76 16.94
CA LEU A 32 15.95 -2.78 17.61
C LEU A 32 16.34 -1.42 18.20
N PHE A 33 16.03 -0.33 17.51
CA PHE A 33 16.56 0.99 17.85
C PHE A 33 15.53 1.94 18.48
N LEU A 34 14.25 1.65 18.37
CA LEU A 34 13.18 2.40 19.02
C LEU A 34 12.43 1.52 20.05
N SER A 35 11.95 2.15 21.11
CA SER A 35 10.95 1.51 21.96
C SER A 35 9.67 1.25 21.17
N ALA A 36 8.83 0.32 21.63
CA ALA A 36 7.56 0.04 20.97
C ALA A 36 6.62 1.27 20.96
N GLU A 37 6.72 2.15 21.97
CA GLU A 37 5.94 3.38 22.04
C GLU A 37 6.40 4.40 21.01
N GLU A 38 7.71 4.62 20.88
CA GLU A 38 8.30 5.52 19.88
C GLU A 38 8.02 5.05 18.46
N TYR A 39 8.19 3.75 18.21
CA TYR A 39 7.86 3.18 16.89
C TYR A 39 6.37 3.31 16.59
N GLY A 40 5.49 3.00 17.54
CA GLY A 40 4.04 3.17 17.38
C GLY A 40 3.65 4.61 17.09
N LEU A 41 4.30 5.58 17.76
CA LEU A 41 4.10 7.00 17.51
C LEU A 41 4.50 7.40 16.09
N VAL A 42 5.67 6.97 15.61
CA VAL A 42 6.10 7.24 14.23
C VAL A 42 5.10 6.68 13.22
N VAL A 43 4.65 5.43 13.42
CA VAL A 43 3.65 4.80 12.54
C VAL A 43 2.35 5.59 12.54
N PHE A 44 1.84 5.98 13.71
CA PHE A 44 0.64 6.79 13.85
C PHE A 44 0.75 8.13 13.14
N LEU A 45 1.84 8.87 13.37
CA LEU A 45 2.05 10.18 12.77
C LEU A 45 2.10 10.11 11.24
N LEU A 46 2.84 9.14 10.69
CA LEU A 46 2.95 8.96 9.24
C LEU A 46 1.64 8.47 8.62
N ALA A 47 0.93 7.54 9.27
CA ALA A 47 -0.37 7.05 8.81
C ALA A 47 -1.40 8.19 8.79
N THR A 48 -1.47 8.99 9.87
CA THR A 48 -2.39 10.15 9.94
C THR A 48 -2.03 11.22 8.91
N SER A 49 -0.74 11.43 8.66
CA SER A 49 -0.29 12.33 7.57
C SER A 49 -0.74 11.83 6.19
N ASN A 50 -0.69 10.52 5.95
CA ASN A 50 -1.17 9.91 4.71
C ASN A 50 -2.69 10.02 4.53
N LEU A 51 -3.46 10.01 5.64
CA LEU A 51 -4.90 10.25 5.61
C LEU A 51 -5.24 11.70 5.26
N LEU A 52 -4.43 12.65 5.72
CA LEU A 52 -4.60 14.08 5.45
C LEU A 52 -4.08 14.49 4.05
N MET A 53 -3.07 13.78 3.53
CA MET A 53 -2.39 14.11 2.28
C MET A 53 -3.34 14.26 1.07
N PRO A 54 -4.34 13.38 0.82
CA PRO A 54 -5.25 13.56 -0.32
C PRO A 54 -6.06 14.86 -0.25
N LEU A 55 -6.44 15.28 0.96
CA LEU A 55 -7.16 16.55 1.16
C LEU A 55 -6.29 17.73 0.71
N ILE A 56 -5.05 17.79 1.18
CA ILE A 56 -4.09 18.85 0.82
C ILE A 56 -3.75 18.80 -0.67
N GLY A 57 -3.46 17.60 -1.19
CA GLY A 57 -3.09 17.39 -2.59
C GLY A 57 -4.22 17.64 -3.59
N PHE A 58 -5.48 17.68 -3.14
CA PHE A 58 -6.68 17.99 -3.89
C PHE A 58 -6.82 17.26 -5.22
N GLY A 59 -6.27 16.04 -5.31
CA GLY A 59 -6.27 15.24 -6.55
C GLY A 59 -5.41 15.81 -7.68
N VAL A 60 -4.62 16.85 -7.44
CA VAL A 60 -3.85 17.60 -8.46
C VAL A 60 -2.86 16.72 -9.22
N HIS A 61 -2.24 15.76 -8.56
CA HIS A 61 -1.29 14.84 -9.20
C HIS A 61 -1.92 14.05 -10.37
N GLN A 62 -3.17 13.59 -10.24
CA GLN A 62 -3.87 12.91 -11.33
C GLN A 62 -4.43 13.90 -12.36
N THR A 63 -4.82 15.09 -11.90
CA THR A 63 -5.26 16.18 -12.77
C THR A 63 -4.16 16.60 -13.74
N ILE A 64 -2.91 16.70 -13.28
CA ILE A 64 -1.75 16.96 -14.14
C ILE A 64 -1.63 15.87 -15.20
N ILE A 65 -1.67 14.60 -14.82
CA ILE A 65 -1.51 13.48 -15.74
C ILE A 65 -2.61 13.48 -16.83
N ARG A 66 -3.85 13.81 -16.44
CA ARG A 66 -4.99 13.78 -17.36
C ARG A 66 -5.03 14.96 -18.32
N PHE A 67 -4.81 16.18 -17.83
CA PHE A 67 -5.07 17.40 -18.59
C PHE A 67 -3.83 17.98 -19.26
N PHE A 68 -2.61 17.64 -18.84
CA PHE A 68 -1.38 18.23 -19.39
C PHE A 68 -1.26 18.06 -20.90
N SER A 69 -1.59 16.86 -21.41
CA SER A 69 -1.53 16.55 -22.86
C SER A 69 -2.65 17.19 -23.70
N ALA A 70 -3.68 17.75 -23.06
CA ALA A 70 -4.76 18.44 -23.76
C ALA A 70 -4.36 19.86 -24.23
N TYR A 71 -3.24 20.38 -23.72
CA TYR A 71 -2.73 21.69 -24.09
C TYR A 71 -1.63 21.57 -25.14
N ASN A 72 -1.81 22.20 -26.30
CA ASN A 72 -0.94 22.03 -27.46
C ASN A 72 0.27 22.97 -27.44
N THR A 73 0.16 24.13 -26.76
CA THR A 73 1.25 25.11 -26.70
C THR A 73 1.97 25.08 -25.36
N LYS A 74 3.28 25.35 -25.38
CA LYS A 74 4.08 25.46 -24.13
C LYS A 74 3.52 26.52 -23.19
N GLU A 75 2.94 27.58 -23.75
CA GLU A 75 2.37 28.67 -22.97
C GLU A 75 1.12 28.22 -22.21
N GLU A 76 0.20 27.53 -22.86
CA GLU A 76 -0.99 26.95 -22.22
C GLU A 76 -0.62 25.92 -21.17
N GLN A 77 0.35 25.05 -21.45
CA GLN A 77 0.87 24.08 -20.49
C GLN A 77 1.43 24.78 -19.24
N GLN A 78 2.18 25.87 -19.41
CA GLN A 78 2.71 26.62 -18.25
C GLN A 78 1.60 27.34 -17.46
N ARG A 79 0.61 27.91 -18.13
CA ARG A 79 -0.57 28.53 -17.48
C ARG A 79 -1.34 27.47 -16.66
N PHE A 80 -1.60 26.32 -17.26
CA PHE A 80 -2.24 25.19 -16.58
C PHE A 80 -1.44 24.76 -15.36
N MET A 81 -0.14 24.46 -15.51
CA MET A 81 0.72 24.01 -14.42
C MET A 81 0.80 25.03 -13.29
N SER A 82 0.97 26.32 -13.61
CA SER A 82 1.03 27.38 -12.60
C SER A 82 -0.27 27.44 -11.77
N SER A 83 -1.43 27.35 -12.42
CA SER A 83 -2.73 27.39 -11.74
C SER A 83 -2.97 26.16 -10.86
N VAL A 84 -2.61 24.98 -11.38
CA VAL A 84 -2.89 23.70 -10.70
C VAL A 84 -1.96 23.47 -9.52
N ILE A 85 -0.69 23.92 -9.58
CA ILE A 85 0.26 23.83 -8.45
C ILE A 85 -0.15 24.72 -7.28
N LEU A 86 -0.83 25.85 -7.53
CA LEU A 86 -1.29 26.74 -6.47
C LEU A 86 -2.51 26.17 -5.70
N LEU A 87 -3.27 25.25 -6.28
CA LEU A 87 -4.44 24.65 -5.60
C LEU A 87 -4.07 23.96 -4.29
N PRO A 88 -3.07 23.04 -4.23
CA PRO A 88 -2.66 22.44 -2.96
C PRO A 88 -2.15 23.47 -1.95
N LEU A 89 -1.49 24.57 -2.41
CA LEU A 89 -1.04 25.62 -1.51
C LEU A 89 -2.23 26.32 -0.84
N PHE A 90 -3.23 26.67 -1.65
CA PHE A 90 -4.43 27.32 -1.15
C PHE A 90 -5.17 26.43 -0.14
N ILE A 91 -5.32 25.13 -0.46
CA ILE A 91 -5.93 24.16 0.46
C ILE A 91 -5.08 23.99 1.73
N ALA A 92 -3.75 23.89 1.58
CA ALA A 92 -2.84 23.77 2.71
C ALA A 92 -2.91 25.00 3.64
N LEU A 93 -3.06 26.20 3.09
CA LEU A 93 -3.24 27.40 3.89
C LEU A 93 -4.58 27.42 4.65
N ILE A 94 -5.66 26.96 4.01
CA ILE A 94 -6.99 26.85 4.68
C ILE A 94 -6.91 25.78 5.79
N VAL A 95 -6.46 24.57 5.45
CA VAL A 95 -6.39 23.45 6.40
C VAL A 95 -5.41 23.76 7.52
N GLY A 96 -4.25 24.35 7.18
CA GLY A 96 -3.26 24.81 8.15
C GLY A 96 -3.77 25.92 9.05
N GLY A 97 -4.49 26.91 8.50
CA GLY A 97 -5.12 27.97 9.27
C GLY A 97 -6.14 27.43 10.27
N ILE A 98 -7.03 26.52 9.81
CA ILE A 98 -7.95 25.79 10.69
C ILE A 98 -7.17 24.99 11.74
N GLY A 99 -6.12 24.29 11.32
CA GLY A 99 -5.24 23.50 12.20
C GLY A 99 -4.59 24.36 13.29
N VAL A 100 -4.13 25.56 12.99
CA VAL A 100 -3.55 26.50 13.97
C VAL A 100 -4.61 27.04 14.92
N LEU A 101 -5.77 27.47 14.40
CA LEU A 101 -6.87 27.98 15.21
C LEU A 101 -7.40 26.95 16.22
N PHE A 102 -7.49 25.69 15.80
CA PHE A 102 -8.01 24.59 16.62
C PHE A 102 -6.91 23.64 17.12
N TYR A 103 -5.64 24.07 17.08
CA TYR A 103 -4.49 23.18 17.41
C TYR A 103 -4.66 22.50 18.77
N HIS A 104 -4.99 23.27 19.80
CA HIS A 104 -5.16 22.74 21.15
C HIS A 104 -6.28 21.68 21.20
N SER A 105 -7.42 21.96 20.60
CA SER A 105 -8.56 21.02 20.58
C SER A 105 -8.23 19.75 19.79
N ILE A 106 -7.57 19.88 18.63
CA ILE A 106 -7.15 18.73 17.81
C ILE A 106 -6.11 17.90 18.56
N SER A 107 -5.08 18.56 19.10
CA SER A 107 -4.01 17.87 19.85
C SER A 107 -4.57 17.15 21.07
N THR A 108 -5.44 17.80 21.85
CA THR A 108 -6.09 17.17 23.01
C THR A 108 -6.94 15.98 22.58
N ALA A 109 -7.76 16.12 21.54
CA ALA A 109 -8.62 15.03 21.04
C ALA A 109 -7.79 13.82 20.57
N LEU A 110 -6.67 14.03 19.88
CA LEU A 110 -5.81 12.97 19.40
C LEU A 110 -4.98 12.31 20.52
N SER A 111 -4.76 13.00 21.63
CA SER A 111 -3.89 12.55 22.73
C SER A 111 -4.63 12.03 23.96
N ILE A 112 -5.98 11.91 23.91
CA ILE A 112 -6.79 11.44 25.06
C ILE A 112 -6.27 10.11 25.59
N GLN A 113 -6.06 9.13 24.74
CA GLN A 113 -5.60 7.79 25.12
C GLN A 113 -4.07 7.73 25.31
N ASN A 114 -3.33 8.52 24.53
CA ASN A 114 -1.86 8.50 24.49
C ASN A 114 -1.30 9.93 24.53
N PRO A 115 -0.98 10.48 25.73
CA PRO A 115 -0.56 11.88 25.92
C PRO A 115 0.69 12.28 25.12
N VAL A 116 1.58 11.33 24.81
CA VAL A 116 2.81 11.58 24.01
C VAL A 116 2.49 12.14 22.62
N ILE A 117 1.32 11.87 22.05
CA ILE A 117 0.89 12.35 20.74
C ILE A 117 0.82 13.88 20.73
N ALA A 118 0.45 14.53 21.85
CA ALA A 118 0.31 15.98 21.94
C ALA A 118 1.58 16.72 21.51
N ASN A 119 2.75 16.21 21.86
CA ASN A 119 4.04 16.83 21.57
C ASN A 119 4.40 16.80 20.09
N TYR A 120 3.77 15.91 19.30
CA TYR A 120 4.14 15.63 17.91
C TYR A 120 2.97 15.82 16.92
N THR A 121 1.83 16.32 17.37
CA THR A 121 0.64 16.53 16.51
C THR A 121 0.94 17.40 15.28
N TRP A 122 1.84 18.39 15.40
CA TRP A 122 2.26 19.24 14.30
C TRP A 122 2.90 18.47 13.12
N VAL A 123 3.54 17.33 13.39
CA VAL A 123 4.19 16.48 12.37
C VAL A 123 3.18 16.03 11.30
N ILE A 124 1.94 15.74 11.72
CA ILE A 124 0.87 15.24 10.85
C ILE A 124 0.65 16.19 9.68
N PHE A 125 0.44 17.47 9.96
CA PHE A 125 0.20 18.46 8.91
C PHE A 125 1.45 18.72 8.06
N VAL A 126 2.60 18.86 8.69
CA VAL A 126 3.86 19.22 8.03
C VAL A 126 4.30 18.11 7.06
N VAL A 127 4.20 16.84 7.47
CA VAL A 127 4.51 15.69 6.59
C VAL A 127 3.46 15.51 5.50
N ALA A 128 2.16 15.76 5.80
CA ALA A 128 1.10 15.68 4.79
C ALA A 128 1.31 16.70 3.67
N VAL A 129 1.70 17.95 3.99
CA VAL A 129 2.04 18.98 2.99
C VAL A 129 3.22 18.55 2.14
N ALA A 130 4.32 18.09 2.77
CA ALA A 130 5.51 17.66 2.04
C ALA A 130 5.20 16.51 1.08
N THR A 131 4.39 15.54 1.53
CA THR A 131 4.02 14.37 0.72
C THR A 131 3.03 14.74 -0.40
N ALA A 132 2.06 15.62 -0.15
CA ALA A 132 1.14 16.10 -1.17
C ALA A 132 1.89 16.82 -2.31
N TYR A 133 2.79 17.72 -1.97
CA TYR A 133 3.60 18.42 -2.97
C TYR A 133 4.59 17.51 -3.70
N PHE A 134 5.16 16.55 -2.99
CA PHE A 134 5.98 15.53 -3.65
C PHE A 134 5.20 14.82 -4.78
N GLU A 135 3.98 14.37 -4.52
CA GLU A 135 3.15 13.69 -5.54
C GLU A 135 2.79 14.62 -6.71
N VAL A 136 2.58 15.92 -6.47
CA VAL A 136 2.33 16.92 -7.52
C VAL A 136 3.55 17.08 -8.43
N PHE A 137 4.74 17.27 -7.88
CA PHE A 137 5.97 17.41 -8.67
C PHE A 137 6.40 16.09 -9.32
N TYR A 138 6.10 14.96 -8.68
CA TYR A 138 6.32 13.66 -9.28
C TYR A 138 5.39 13.44 -10.50
N ALA A 139 4.12 13.81 -10.41
CA ALA A 139 3.21 13.76 -11.55
C ALA A 139 3.70 14.65 -12.70
N TRP A 140 4.24 15.82 -12.38
CA TRP A 140 4.86 16.71 -13.36
C TRP A 140 6.04 16.03 -14.09
N ALA A 141 7.00 15.42 -13.38
CA ALA A 141 8.10 14.69 -14.00
C ALA A 141 7.60 13.51 -14.87
N ARG A 142 6.51 12.83 -14.44
CA ARG A 142 5.91 11.71 -15.18
C ARG A 142 5.35 12.11 -16.52
N VAL A 143 4.67 13.26 -16.65
CA VAL A 143 4.14 13.73 -17.94
C VAL A 143 5.25 14.11 -18.91
N GLN A 144 6.48 14.30 -18.42
CA GLN A 144 7.71 14.49 -19.20
C GLN A 144 8.47 13.17 -19.45
N LEU A 145 7.84 12.01 -19.23
CA LEU A 145 8.45 10.68 -19.38
C LEU A 145 9.67 10.42 -18.48
N GLN A 146 9.81 11.17 -17.39
CA GLN A 146 10.90 11.03 -16.40
C GLN A 146 10.38 10.32 -15.14
N SER A 147 9.90 9.07 -15.29
CA SER A 147 9.31 8.33 -14.17
C SER A 147 10.33 7.66 -13.26
N VAL A 148 11.50 7.24 -13.79
CA VAL A 148 12.46 6.40 -13.06
C VAL A 148 13.10 7.15 -11.89
N ALA A 149 13.66 8.34 -12.12
CA ALA A 149 14.28 9.13 -11.06
C ALA A 149 13.28 9.56 -9.99
N GLY A 150 12.06 9.95 -10.40
CA GLY A 150 10.98 10.27 -9.46
C GLY A 150 10.55 9.03 -8.65
N ASN A 151 10.56 7.84 -9.25
CA ASN A 151 10.24 6.60 -8.53
C ASN A 151 11.34 6.21 -7.52
N VAL A 152 12.62 6.47 -7.81
CA VAL A 152 13.70 6.33 -6.82
C VAL A 152 13.48 7.23 -5.62
N LEU A 153 13.14 8.52 -5.85
CA LEU A 153 12.82 9.46 -4.77
C LEU A 153 11.54 9.08 -4.01
N LYS A 154 10.58 8.42 -4.68
CA LYS A 154 9.34 7.97 -4.06
C LYS A 154 9.55 6.73 -3.19
N GLU A 155 10.23 5.73 -3.71
CA GLU A 155 10.27 4.38 -3.14
C GLU A 155 11.55 4.10 -2.33
N ILE A 156 12.74 4.41 -2.87
CA ILE A 156 14.00 4.08 -2.22
C ILE A 156 14.39 5.14 -1.20
N PHE A 157 14.31 6.42 -1.58
CA PHE A 157 14.82 7.51 -0.75
C PHE A 157 14.26 7.51 0.68
N PRO A 158 12.92 7.42 0.92
CA PRO A 158 12.40 7.47 2.29
C PRO A 158 12.90 6.30 3.14
N ARG A 159 13.02 5.12 2.54
CA ARG A 159 13.44 3.91 3.24
C ARG A 159 14.93 3.91 3.56
N LEU A 160 15.75 4.38 2.60
CA LEU A 160 17.19 4.53 2.79
C LEU A 160 17.50 5.65 3.78
N TYR A 161 16.82 6.80 3.67
CA TYR A 161 16.96 7.91 4.61
C TYR A 161 16.60 7.48 6.03
N LEU A 162 15.49 6.78 6.18
CA LEU A 162 15.07 6.23 7.46
C LEU A 162 16.10 5.23 8.03
N PHE A 163 16.61 4.34 7.19
CA PHE A 163 17.68 3.42 7.59
C PHE A 163 18.89 4.16 8.13
N LEU A 164 19.35 5.18 7.40
CA LEU A 164 20.48 6.01 7.84
C LEU A 164 20.17 6.78 9.13
N LEU A 165 18.95 7.25 9.30
CA LEU A 165 18.51 7.96 10.48
C LEU A 165 18.44 7.05 11.72
N LEU A 166 17.96 5.79 11.56
CA LEU A 166 17.97 4.78 12.61
C LEU A 166 19.41 4.38 13.01
N MET A 167 20.33 4.30 12.03
CA MET A 167 21.75 4.11 12.32
C MET A 167 22.32 5.33 13.07
N ALA A 168 21.98 6.55 12.65
CA ALA A 168 22.41 7.76 13.33
C ALA A 168 21.89 7.82 14.79
N LEU A 169 20.64 7.43 15.02
CA LEU A 169 20.07 7.33 16.38
C LEU A 169 20.94 6.44 17.28
N TYR A 170 21.37 5.29 16.76
CA TYR A 170 22.18 4.33 17.53
C TYR A 170 23.62 4.80 17.74
N PHE A 171 24.29 5.35 16.71
CA PHE A 171 25.70 5.70 16.78
C PHE A 171 25.98 7.06 17.45
N PHE A 172 25.03 8.01 17.37
CA PHE A 172 25.21 9.38 17.86
C PHE A 172 24.34 9.71 19.08
N ASP A 173 23.65 8.71 19.64
CA ASP A 173 22.81 8.82 20.84
C ASP A 173 21.81 10.00 20.76
N LEU A 174 21.16 10.10 19.58
CA LEU A 174 20.21 11.18 19.32
C LEU A 174 18.96 11.03 20.19
N SER A 175 18.41 12.15 20.65
CA SER A 175 17.10 12.09 21.33
C SER A 175 15.98 11.70 20.33
N PHE A 176 14.91 11.10 20.85
CA PHE A 176 13.74 10.77 20.00
C PHE A 176 13.14 12.04 19.36
N HIS A 177 13.19 13.17 20.04
CA HIS A 177 12.74 14.44 19.47
C HIS A 177 13.58 14.83 18.23
N ASP A 178 14.90 14.74 18.32
CA ASP A 178 15.81 15.06 17.20
C ASP A 178 15.59 14.07 16.04
N PHE A 179 15.34 12.80 16.35
CA PHE A 179 14.95 11.79 15.35
C PHE A 179 13.69 12.20 14.60
N VAL A 180 12.63 12.64 15.29
CA VAL A 180 11.39 13.07 14.65
C VAL A 180 11.59 14.32 13.79
N VAL A 181 12.34 15.30 14.29
CA VAL A 181 12.68 16.51 13.53
C VAL A 181 13.48 16.17 12.28
N ALA A 182 14.48 15.28 12.41
CA ALA A 182 15.26 14.80 11.27
C ALA A 182 14.39 14.00 10.28
N LEU A 183 13.47 13.17 10.76
CA LEU A 183 12.50 12.45 9.92
C LEU A 183 11.67 13.42 9.07
N VAL A 184 11.11 14.46 9.68
CA VAL A 184 10.35 15.51 8.97
C VAL A 184 11.25 16.23 7.96
N SER A 185 12.49 16.57 8.35
CA SER A 185 13.45 17.20 7.45
C SER A 185 13.76 16.34 6.22
N GLY A 186 13.79 15.00 6.38
CA GLY A 186 13.93 14.05 5.28
C GLY A 186 12.78 14.10 4.28
N TYR A 187 11.53 14.30 4.74
CA TYR A 187 10.39 14.49 3.84
C TYR A 187 10.51 15.78 3.02
N TYR A 188 10.98 16.87 3.63
CA TYR A 188 11.22 18.12 2.91
C TYR A 188 12.44 18.04 1.98
N LEU A 189 13.52 17.36 2.38
CA LEU A 189 14.65 17.10 1.50
C LEU A 189 14.22 16.30 0.26
N ARG A 190 13.39 15.26 0.46
CA ARG A 190 12.79 14.49 -0.63
C ARG A 190 11.96 15.36 -1.57
N LEU A 191 11.12 16.23 -1.01
CA LEU A 191 10.33 17.19 -1.77
C LEU A 191 11.22 18.14 -2.58
N LEU A 192 12.24 18.71 -1.95
CA LEU A 192 13.18 19.64 -2.60
C LEU A 192 13.90 18.98 -3.78
N LEU A 193 14.38 17.75 -3.59
CA LEU A 193 15.00 16.97 -4.66
C LEU A 193 14.02 16.72 -5.82
N MET A 194 12.74 16.45 -5.50
CA MET A 194 11.71 16.24 -6.51
C MET A 194 11.38 17.53 -7.28
N ILE A 195 11.32 18.69 -6.60
CA ILE A 195 11.15 20.02 -7.22
C ILE A 195 12.29 20.30 -8.18
N VAL A 196 13.54 20.08 -7.75
CA VAL A 196 14.72 20.27 -8.59
C VAL A 196 14.67 19.37 -9.82
N LEU A 197 14.33 18.09 -9.65
CA LEU A 197 14.19 17.14 -10.75
C LEU A 197 13.10 17.58 -11.73
N ALA A 198 11.91 17.89 -11.26
CA ALA A 198 10.79 18.32 -12.07
C ALA A 198 11.09 19.61 -12.85
N ASN A 199 11.72 20.58 -12.17
CA ASN A 199 12.08 21.86 -12.80
C ASN A 199 13.20 21.74 -13.85
N ARG A 200 14.13 20.78 -13.67
CA ARG A 200 15.14 20.46 -14.70
C ARG A 200 14.50 19.83 -15.94
N CYS A 201 13.48 19.01 -15.79
CA CYS A 201 12.79 18.38 -16.92
C CYS A 201 11.93 19.37 -17.71
N TYR A 202 11.24 20.26 -17.01
CA TYR A 202 10.39 21.29 -17.60
C TYR A 202 10.32 22.51 -16.66
N PRO A 203 11.08 23.59 -16.94
CA PRO A 203 11.16 24.76 -16.07
C PRO A 203 9.80 25.41 -15.86
N LEU A 204 9.41 25.58 -14.61
CA LEU A 204 8.17 26.29 -14.25
C LEU A 204 8.38 27.80 -14.43
N ARG A 205 7.49 28.39 -15.23
CA ARG A 205 7.34 29.86 -15.29
C ARG A 205 5.97 30.18 -14.71
N ILE A 206 5.92 30.74 -13.52
CA ILE A 206 4.67 31.08 -12.87
C ILE A 206 3.97 32.15 -13.70
N ARG A 207 2.80 31.81 -14.22
CA ARG A 207 1.92 32.71 -14.94
C ARG A 207 0.52 32.62 -14.32
N LEU A 208 0.13 33.64 -13.59
CA LEU A 208 -1.18 33.76 -12.95
C LEU A 208 -2.28 33.99 -14.00
N HIS A 209 -2.69 32.95 -14.67
CA HIS A 209 -3.81 33.00 -15.60
C HIS A 209 -4.56 31.68 -15.61
N PHE A 210 -5.84 31.71 -15.22
CA PHE A 210 -6.63 30.51 -15.11
C PHE A 210 -6.98 29.93 -16.49
N PRO A 211 -6.89 28.60 -16.68
CA PRO A 211 -7.34 27.93 -17.89
C PRO A 211 -8.85 28.11 -18.09
N SER A 212 -9.28 28.18 -19.35
CA SER A 212 -10.72 28.35 -19.70
C SER A 212 -11.59 27.17 -19.22
N ASN A 213 -11.00 25.98 -19.05
CA ASN A 213 -11.65 24.74 -18.59
C ASN A 213 -11.51 24.51 -17.07
N MET A 214 -11.27 25.55 -16.26
CA MET A 214 -11.01 25.43 -14.81
C MET A 214 -12.13 24.67 -14.07
N ARG A 215 -13.40 24.84 -14.47
CA ARG A 215 -14.52 24.10 -13.88
C ARG A 215 -14.37 22.59 -14.07
N SER A 216 -13.98 22.14 -15.25
CA SER A 216 -13.73 20.71 -15.53
C SER A 216 -12.57 20.17 -14.72
N ILE A 217 -11.49 20.95 -14.59
CA ILE A 217 -10.32 20.65 -13.77
C ILE A 217 -10.71 20.45 -12.31
N LEU A 218 -11.44 21.40 -11.74
CA LEU A 218 -11.87 21.33 -10.33
C LEU A 218 -12.82 20.15 -10.08
N THR A 219 -13.81 19.93 -10.96
CA THR A 219 -14.72 18.79 -10.82
C THR A 219 -13.97 17.45 -10.85
N TYR A 220 -13.02 17.32 -11.75
CA TYR A 220 -12.17 16.12 -11.81
C TYR A 220 -11.28 15.98 -10.56
N SER A 221 -10.66 17.06 -10.12
CA SER A 221 -9.83 17.08 -8.91
C SER A 221 -10.59 16.65 -7.67
N ILE A 222 -11.83 17.14 -7.48
CA ILE A 222 -12.72 16.72 -6.37
C ILE A 222 -13.04 15.21 -6.46
N THR A 223 -13.34 14.70 -7.64
CA THR A 223 -13.60 13.26 -7.82
C THR A 223 -12.38 12.42 -7.45
N ILE A 224 -11.19 12.85 -7.86
CA ILE A 224 -9.94 12.18 -7.49
C ILE A 224 -9.62 12.31 -6.01
N LEU A 225 -9.87 13.48 -5.41
CA LEU A 225 -9.74 13.68 -3.97
C LEU A 225 -10.56 12.63 -3.19
N LEU A 226 -11.84 12.44 -3.54
CA LEU A 226 -12.70 11.45 -2.88
C LEU A 226 -12.18 10.03 -3.05
N ALA A 227 -11.74 9.68 -4.28
CA ALA A 227 -11.19 8.36 -4.56
C ALA A 227 -9.87 8.10 -3.81
N ALA A 228 -8.97 9.08 -3.77
CA ALA A 228 -7.69 8.97 -3.09
C ALA A 228 -7.88 8.92 -1.56
N SER A 229 -8.81 9.72 -1.01
CA SER A 229 -9.15 9.68 0.42
C SER A 229 -9.71 8.32 0.83
N ALA A 230 -10.64 7.76 0.05
CA ALA A 230 -11.15 6.40 0.31
C ALA A 230 -10.04 5.35 0.24
N GLY A 231 -9.11 5.48 -0.71
CA GLY A 231 -7.96 4.59 -0.84
C GLY A 231 -7.00 4.66 0.35
N SER A 232 -6.64 5.87 0.81
CA SER A 232 -5.76 6.04 1.97
C SER A 232 -6.42 5.58 3.27
N LEU A 233 -7.74 5.79 3.42
CA LEU A 233 -8.50 5.27 4.56
C LEU A 233 -8.38 3.74 4.66
N ILE A 234 -8.56 3.00 3.57
CA ILE A 234 -8.46 1.52 3.60
C ILE A 234 -7.07 1.05 4.04
N ILE A 235 -6.01 1.82 3.75
CA ILE A 235 -4.63 1.43 4.03
C ILE A 235 -4.17 1.82 5.43
N ASP A 236 -4.58 3.01 5.90
CA ASP A 236 -3.97 3.64 7.08
C ASP A 236 -4.95 3.89 8.24
N ILE A 237 -6.25 3.63 8.06
CA ILE A 237 -7.27 3.89 9.10
C ILE A 237 -7.03 3.06 10.37
N ASP A 238 -6.58 1.83 10.25
CA ASP A 238 -6.29 0.96 11.39
C ASP A 238 -5.19 1.57 12.27
N LYS A 239 -4.09 2.02 11.63
CA LYS A 239 -2.94 2.65 12.31
C LYS A 239 -3.29 4.00 12.94
N PHE A 240 -4.32 4.67 12.42
CA PHE A 240 -4.88 5.89 13.03
C PHE A 240 -5.77 5.54 14.22
N MET A 241 -6.65 4.53 14.09
CA MET A 241 -7.66 4.23 15.11
C MET A 241 -7.11 3.45 16.30
N ILE A 242 -6.13 2.59 16.10
CA ILE A 242 -5.54 1.79 17.18
C ILE A 242 -5.07 2.69 18.33
N PRO A 243 -4.23 3.73 18.16
CA PRO A 243 -3.77 4.54 19.28
C PRO A 243 -4.82 5.52 19.82
N GLN A 244 -5.98 5.63 19.17
CA GLN A 244 -7.13 6.35 19.75
C GLN A 244 -7.92 5.50 20.74
N LEU A 245 -7.77 4.18 20.70
CA LEU A 245 -8.57 3.21 21.47
C LEU A 245 -7.72 2.29 22.35
N GLU A 246 -6.41 2.19 22.06
CA GLU A 246 -5.43 1.32 22.70
C GLU A 246 -4.13 2.07 22.99
N GLU A 247 -3.20 1.43 23.71
CA GLU A 247 -1.86 1.95 23.92
C GLU A 247 -1.09 2.07 22.60
N ILE A 248 -0.34 3.16 22.43
CA ILE A 248 0.35 3.49 21.18
C ILE A 248 1.35 2.41 20.72
N LYS A 249 1.95 1.67 21.66
CA LYS A 249 2.84 0.53 21.35
C LYS A 249 2.16 -0.57 20.53
N GLN A 250 0.83 -0.73 20.64
CA GLN A 250 0.07 -1.69 19.84
C GLN A 250 0.14 -1.37 18.35
N THR A 251 0.27 -0.08 18.00
CA THR A 251 0.44 0.34 16.60
C THR A 251 1.76 -0.15 16.01
N ALA A 252 2.84 -0.24 16.80
CA ALA A 252 4.10 -0.82 16.36
C ALA A 252 3.96 -2.32 16.07
N PHE A 253 3.33 -3.06 16.98
CA PHE A 253 3.09 -4.51 16.82
C PHE A 253 2.24 -4.78 15.56
N TYR A 254 1.18 -3.99 15.39
CA TYR A 254 0.31 -4.05 14.22
C TYR A 254 1.05 -3.74 12.91
N ALA A 255 1.92 -2.72 12.91
CA ALA A 255 2.68 -2.33 11.71
C ALA A 255 3.65 -3.43 11.26
N VAL A 256 4.35 -4.07 12.19
CA VAL A 256 5.26 -5.21 11.91
C VAL A 256 4.47 -6.39 11.35
N ALA A 257 3.33 -6.72 11.97
CA ALA A 257 2.46 -7.82 11.51
C ALA A 257 1.88 -7.57 10.12
N ILE A 258 1.37 -6.36 9.83
CA ILE A 258 0.91 -5.99 8.50
C ILE A 258 2.02 -6.12 7.48
N PHE A 259 3.23 -5.64 7.79
CA PHE A 259 4.34 -5.72 6.84
C PHE A 259 4.65 -7.18 6.50
N ALA A 260 4.74 -8.07 7.48
CA ALA A 260 4.91 -9.51 7.26
C ALA A 260 3.79 -10.08 6.38
N ALA A 261 2.52 -9.75 6.68
CA ALA A 261 1.38 -10.20 5.91
C ALA A 261 1.36 -9.68 4.46
N THR A 262 1.96 -8.50 4.17
CA THR A 262 2.01 -7.96 2.80
C THR A 262 2.90 -8.75 1.86
N LEU A 263 3.77 -9.64 2.36
CA LEU A 263 4.56 -10.56 1.55
C LEU A 263 3.66 -11.45 0.67
N VAL A 264 2.47 -11.79 1.14
CA VAL A 264 1.47 -12.58 0.38
C VAL A 264 1.04 -11.88 -0.91
N GLU A 265 1.09 -10.55 -0.95
CA GLU A 265 0.68 -9.75 -2.12
C GLU A 265 1.82 -9.48 -3.13
N VAL A 266 3.07 -9.71 -2.75
CA VAL A 266 4.24 -9.39 -3.60
C VAL A 266 4.15 -10.00 -5.00
N PRO A 267 3.75 -11.28 -5.18
CA PRO A 267 3.62 -11.87 -6.52
C PRO A 267 2.61 -11.15 -7.41
N ALA A 268 1.54 -10.64 -6.83
CA ALA A 268 0.48 -9.95 -7.56
C ALA A 268 0.98 -8.65 -8.20
N ARG A 269 1.86 -7.92 -7.54
CA ARG A 269 2.39 -6.64 -8.04
C ARG A 269 3.14 -6.82 -9.38
N ALA A 270 3.92 -7.89 -9.51
CA ALA A 270 4.60 -8.22 -10.76
C ALA A 270 3.61 -8.65 -11.85
N MET A 271 2.63 -9.48 -11.48
CA MET A 271 1.66 -10.02 -12.43
C MET A 271 0.70 -8.96 -12.98
N TRP A 272 0.27 -8.00 -12.17
CA TRP A 272 -0.62 -6.93 -12.60
C TRP A 272 0.00 -6.03 -13.68
N GLN A 273 1.31 -5.82 -13.68
CA GLN A 273 1.97 -5.02 -14.71
C GLN A 273 1.84 -5.65 -16.11
N ILE A 274 1.80 -6.99 -16.17
CA ILE A 274 1.64 -7.73 -17.42
C ILE A 274 0.16 -7.88 -17.78
N LEU A 275 -0.69 -8.13 -16.79
CA LEU A 275 -2.11 -8.39 -17.01
C LEU A 275 -2.91 -7.14 -17.38
N ASN A 276 -2.60 -5.96 -16.79
CA ASN A 276 -3.38 -4.75 -17.02
C ASN A 276 -3.52 -4.38 -18.51
N PRO A 277 -2.45 -4.34 -19.33
CA PRO A 277 -2.59 -4.04 -20.75
C PRO A 277 -3.35 -5.14 -21.51
N LEU A 278 -3.15 -6.42 -21.18
CA LEU A 278 -3.87 -7.52 -21.84
C LEU A 278 -5.37 -7.47 -21.56
N VAL A 279 -5.73 -7.19 -20.30
CA VAL A 279 -7.15 -7.02 -19.92
C VAL A 279 -7.76 -5.80 -20.59
N ALA A 280 -7.02 -4.68 -20.65
CA ALA A 280 -7.50 -3.47 -21.32
C ALA A 280 -7.83 -3.73 -22.79
N THR A 281 -6.95 -4.43 -23.52
CA THR A 281 -7.20 -4.82 -24.91
C THR A 281 -8.43 -5.72 -25.03
N ALA A 282 -8.51 -6.80 -24.24
CA ALA A 282 -9.63 -7.74 -24.29
C ALA A 282 -10.99 -7.09 -23.96
N VAL A 283 -11.00 -6.13 -23.02
CA VAL A 283 -12.22 -5.37 -22.66
C VAL A 283 -12.61 -4.41 -23.78
N ASN A 284 -11.66 -3.67 -24.37
CA ASN A 284 -11.91 -2.73 -25.47
C ASN A 284 -12.41 -3.45 -26.75
N ASP A 285 -11.89 -4.66 -27.00
CA ASP A 285 -12.32 -5.50 -28.13
C ASP A 285 -13.66 -6.23 -27.86
N ASN A 286 -14.29 -5.99 -26.71
CA ASN A 286 -15.49 -6.68 -26.24
C ASN A 286 -15.38 -8.23 -26.28
N ASN A 287 -14.16 -8.77 -26.16
CA ASN A 287 -13.90 -10.20 -26.18
C ASN A 287 -14.14 -10.84 -24.81
N THR A 288 -15.41 -11.09 -24.50
CA THR A 288 -15.82 -11.65 -23.21
C THR A 288 -15.20 -13.02 -22.90
N LYS A 289 -14.90 -13.84 -23.94
CA LYS A 289 -14.24 -15.14 -23.76
C LYS A 289 -12.80 -14.96 -23.26
N GLU A 290 -12.05 -14.04 -23.86
CA GLU A 290 -10.69 -13.73 -23.46
C GLU A 290 -10.64 -13.09 -22.07
N VAL A 291 -11.54 -12.14 -21.79
CA VAL A 291 -11.69 -11.54 -20.45
C VAL A 291 -11.92 -12.61 -19.40
N ASN A 292 -12.83 -13.56 -19.63
CA ASN A 292 -13.12 -14.63 -18.67
C ASN A 292 -11.92 -15.60 -18.51
N SER A 293 -11.21 -15.90 -19.61
CA SER A 293 -10.00 -16.72 -19.59
C SER A 293 -8.90 -16.07 -18.75
N LEU A 294 -8.59 -14.78 -18.99
CA LEU A 294 -7.62 -14.00 -18.23
C LEU A 294 -8.00 -13.91 -16.75
N TYR A 295 -9.30 -13.71 -16.47
CA TYR A 295 -9.80 -13.62 -15.10
C TYR A 295 -9.59 -14.92 -14.31
N ARG A 296 -9.97 -16.07 -14.87
CA ARG A 296 -9.79 -17.39 -14.23
C ARG A 296 -8.32 -17.76 -14.07
N ARG A 297 -7.51 -17.55 -15.10
CA ARG A 297 -6.07 -17.87 -15.07
C ARG A 297 -5.31 -17.01 -14.09
N SER A 298 -5.59 -15.70 -14.06
CA SER A 298 -4.94 -14.79 -13.13
C SER A 298 -5.29 -15.10 -11.68
N ALA A 299 -6.57 -15.34 -11.37
CA ALA A 299 -7.01 -15.71 -10.02
C ALA A 299 -6.33 -17.01 -9.55
N LEU A 300 -6.32 -18.05 -10.38
CA LEU A 300 -5.68 -19.32 -10.06
C LEU A 300 -4.18 -19.17 -9.82
N ASN A 301 -3.47 -18.52 -10.74
CA ASN A 301 -2.01 -18.35 -10.65
C ASN A 301 -1.63 -17.52 -9.41
N LEU A 302 -2.37 -16.44 -9.14
CA LEU A 302 -2.17 -15.62 -7.95
C LEU A 302 -2.42 -16.40 -6.66
N VAL A 303 -3.52 -17.16 -6.58
CA VAL A 303 -3.82 -17.96 -5.38
C VAL A 303 -2.77 -19.04 -5.15
N VAL A 304 -2.28 -19.70 -6.22
CA VAL A 304 -1.23 -20.73 -6.07
C VAL A 304 0.07 -20.10 -5.57
N VAL A 305 0.53 -18.98 -6.13
CA VAL A 305 1.79 -18.38 -5.70
C VAL A 305 1.64 -17.69 -4.34
N SER A 306 0.59 -16.90 -4.15
CA SER A 306 0.33 -16.22 -2.87
C SER A 306 -0.01 -17.19 -1.73
N GLY A 307 -0.61 -18.34 -2.03
CA GLY A 307 -0.83 -19.41 -1.07
C GLY A 307 0.47 -19.99 -0.50
N TRP A 308 1.50 -20.12 -1.32
CA TRP A 308 2.85 -20.49 -0.85
C TRP A 308 3.42 -19.41 0.11
N PHE A 309 3.34 -18.12 -0.28
CA PHE A 309 3.76 -17.03 0.61
C PHE A 309 2.93 -16.97 1.90
N PHE A 310 1.63 -17.25 1.82
CA PHE A 310 0.76 -17.34 3.00
C PHE A 310 1.25 -18.40 4.00
N LEU A 311 1.59 -19.58 3.51
CA LEU A 311 2.15 -20.66 4.34
C LEU A 311 3.49 -20.26 4.95
N LEU A 312 4.41 -19.69 4.15
CA LEU A 312 5.71 -19.25 4.64
C LEU A 312 5.59 -18.21 5.74
N VAL A 313 4.71 -17.22 5.56
CA VAL A 313 4.56 -16.12 6.51
C VAL A 313 3.91 -16.61 7.81
N ASN A 314 2.78 -17.32 7.71
CA ASN A 314 2.01 -17.67 8.91
C ASN A 314 2.66 -18.76 9.75
N LEU A 315 3.27 -19.76 9.14
CA LEU A 315 3.95 -20.84 9.87
C LEU A 315 5.27 -20.41 10.51
N ASN A 316 5.82 -19.26 10.11
CA ASN A 316 7.06 -18.75 10.67
C ASN A 316 6.88 -17.45 11.48
N SER A 317 5.66 -16.89 11.55
CA SER A 317 5.42 -15.59 12.20
C SER A 317 5.79 -15.58 13.69
N GLU A 318 5.45 -16.61 14.43
CA GLU A 318 5.77 -16.73 15.85
C GLU A 318 7.29 -16.84 16.09
N ALA A 319 7.97 -17.69 15.31
CA ALA A 319 9.42 -17.83 15.37
C ALA A 319 10.14 -16.53 14.96
N LEU A 320 9.61 -15.81 13.94
CA LEU A 320 10.15 -14.51 13.52
C LEU A 320 10.01 -13.48 14.64
N PHE A 321 8.84 -13.40 15.28
CA PHE A 321 8.58 -12.42 16.33
C PHE A 321 9.33 -12.73 17.63
N SER A 322 9.65 -14.00 17.90
CA SER A 322 10.50 -14.38 19.02
C SER A 322 11.96 -13.91 18.90
N LEU A 323 12.41 -13.56 17.69
CA LEU A 323 13.72 -12.97 17.43
C LEU A 323 13.77 -11.47 17.73
N LEU A 324 12.61 -10.83 17.89
CA LEU A 324 12.53 -9.39 18.18
C LEU A 324 12.72 -9.11 19.68
N PRO A 325 13.34 -7.97 20.06
CA PRO A 325 13.70 -7.70 21.43
C PRO A 325 12.51 -7.50 22.38
N ASN A 326 11.32 -7.21 21.86
CA ASN A 326 10.13 -6.97 22.64
C ASN A 326 9.13 -8.12 22.48
N VAL A 327 8.80 -8.81 23.57
CA VAL A 327 7.84 -9.94 23.61
C VAL A 327 6.43 -9.56 23.12
N GLY A 328 6.08 -8.27 23.14
CA GLY A 328 4.79 -7.78 22.64
C GLY A 328 4.50 -8.09 21.15
N TYR A 329 5.52 -8.25 20.33
CA TYR A 329 5.35 -8.58 18.90
C TYR A 329 4.71 -9.96 18.70
N GLN A 330 4.95 -10.92 19.58
CA GLN A 330 4.34 -12.25 19.48
C GLN A 330 2.81 -12.21 19.58
N LYS A 331 2.25 -11.22 20.31
CA LYS A 331 0.80 -11.01 20.40
C LYS A 331 0.14 -10.65 19.05
N ALA A 332 0.94 -10.20 18.08
CA ALA A 332 0.42 -9.81 16.77
C ALA A 332 0.39 -10.97 15.73
N THR A 333 0.59 -12.21 16.14
CA THR A 333 0.56 -13.39 15.25
C THR A 333 -0.81 -13.56 14.60
N LEU A 334 -1.92 -13.34 15.34
CA LEU A 334 -3.27 -13.37 14.78
C LEU A 334 -3.51 -12.23 13.78
N VAL A 335 -2.91 -11.06 13.97
CA VAL A 335 -2.95 -9.96 13.00
C VAL A 335 -2.33 -10.42 11.68
N VAL A 336 -1.17 -11.12 11.73
CA VAL A 336 -0.54 -11.67 10.51
C VAL A 336 -1.51 -12.61 9.80
N LEU A 337 -2.15 -13.51 10.53
CA LEU A 337 -3.10 -14.47 9.95
C LEU A 337 -4.29 -13.77 9.30
N TYR A 338 -4.95 -12.85 10.00
CA TYR A 338 -6.15 -12.18 9.47
C TYR A 338 -5.82 -11.30 8.25
N ILE A 339 -4.75 -10.52 8.30
CA ILE A 339 -4.35 -9.66 7.18
C ILE A 339 -3.84 -10.49 6.00
N SER A 340 -3.02 -11.53 6.22
CA SER A 340 -2.55 -12.40 5.14
C SER A 340 -3.70 -13.17 4.48
N LEU A 341 -4.71 -13.58 5.26
CA LEU A 341 -5.93 -14.20 4.74
C LEU A 341 -6.75 -13.21 3.90
N ALA A 342 -6.90 -11.95 4.35
CA ALA A 342 -7.52 -10.90 3.57
C ALA A 342 -6.79 -10.67 2.23
N LYS A 343 -5.44 -10.68 2.24
CA LYS A 343 -4.63 -10.61 1.03
C LYS A 343 -4.84 -11.81 0.12
N LEU A 344 -4.86 -13.04 0.67
CA LEU A 344 -5.10 -14.25 -0.11
C LEU A 344 -6.50 -14.24 -0.75
N ILE A 345 -7.53 -13.81 -0.03
CA ILE A 345 -8.88 -13.61 -0.57
C ILE A 345 -8.86 -12.57 -1.71
N THR A 346 -8.09 -11.49 -1.56
CA THR A 346 -7.92 -10.49 -2.63
C THR A 346 -7.30 -11.11 -3.89
N MET A 347 -6.39 -12.09 -3.74
CA MET A 347 -5.79 -12.80 -4.89
C MET A 347 -6.83 -13.61 -5.68
N MET A 348 -7.89 -14.09 -5.02
CA MET A 348 -9.01 -14.78 -5.71
C MET A 348 -9.74 -13.86 -6.70
N PHE A 349 -9.66 -12.55 -6.51
CA PHE A 349 -10.22 -11.57 -7.45
C PHE A 349 -9.38 -11.41 -8.72
N GLY A 350 -8.17 -11.96 -8.78
CA GLY A 350 -7.33 -11.97 -9.99
C GLY A 350 -7.18 -10.60 -10.65
N CYS A 351 -7.43 -10.53 -11.94
CA CYS A 351 -7.44 -9.28 -12.70
C CYS A 351 -8.80 -8.54 -12.68
N GLY A 352 -9.74 -8.91 -11.79
CA GLY A 352 -11.07 -8.30 -11.71
C GLY A 352 -11.05 -6.78 -11.53
N GLY A 353 -10.04 -6.26 -10.77
CA GLY A 353 -9.83 -4.81 -10.63
C GLY A 353 -9.52 -4.12 -11.96
N ALA A 354 -8.65 -4.71 -12.79
CA ALA A 354 -8.33 -4.22 -14.12
C ALA A 354 -9.56 -4.28 -15.05
N ILE A 355 -10.36 -5.35 -14.95
CA ILE A 355 -11.61 -5.48 -15.72
C ILE A 355 -12.56 -4.32 -15.38
N ILE A 356 -12.80 -4.04 -14.10
CA ILE A 356 -13.66 -2.93 -13.67
C ILE A 356 -13.10 -1.59 -14.18
N SER A 357 -11.79 -1.34 -13.98
CA SER A 357 -11.16 -0.06 -14.32
C SER A 357 -11.18 0.26 -15.82
N ASN A 358 -11.16 -0.76 -16.68
CA ASN A 358 -11.20 -0.59 -18.14
C ASN A 358 -12.62 -0.72 -18.73
N SER A 359 -13.65 -0.97 -17.90
CA SER A 359 -15.03 -1.09 -18.36
C SER A 359 -15.79 0.24 -18.31
N SER A 360 -16.96 0.31 -18.97
CA SER A 360 -17.87 1.46 -18.93
C SER A 360 -18.40 1.79 -17.53
N PHE A 361 -18.34 0.84 -16.61
CA PHE A 361 -18.79 1.00 -15.21
C PHE A 361 -17.65 1.19 -14.20
N TYR A 362 -16.50 1.71 -14.63
CA TYR A 362 -15.30 1.96 -13.78
C TYR A 362 -15.58 2.78 -12.52
N GLN A 363 -16.61 3.66 -12.56
CA GLN A 363 -17.00 4.50 -11.42
C GLN A 363 -17.42 3.71 -10.19
N ILE A 364 -17.86 2.45 -10.36
CA ILE A 364 -18.23 1.59 -9.25
C ILE A 364 -17.06 1.29 -8.30
N SER A 365 -15.81 1.38 -8.79
CA SER A 365 -14.62 1.23 -7.95
C SER A 365 -14.57 2.26 -6.83
N LEU A 366 -15.00 3.51 -7.11
CA LEU A 366 -15.08 4.56 -6.09
C LEU A 366 -16.10 4.20 -5.02
N VAL A 367 -17.29 3.74 -5.44
CA VAL A 367 -18.37 3.34 -4.52
C VAL A 367 -17.89 2.20 -3.61
N PHE A 368 -17.25 1.17 -4.18
CA PHE A 368 -16.67 0.08 -3.39
C PHE A 368 -15.62 0.58 -2.41
N SER A 369 -14.74 1.48 -2.82
CA SER A 369 -13.70 2.03 -1.94
C SER A 369 -14.29 2.81 -0.77
N ILE A 370 -15.32 3.62 -1.00
CA ILE A 370 -16.01 4.37 0.06
C ILE A 370 -16.71 3.41 1.03
N ILE A 371 -17.45 2.42 0.51
CA ILE A 371 -18.14 1.42 1.35
C ILE A 371 -17.12 0.63 2.19
N MET A 372 -16.00 0.23 1.60
CA MET A 372 -14.94 -0.46 2.33
C MET A 372 -14.34 0.41 3.43
N ALA A 373 -13.99 1.67 3.12
CA ALA A 373 -13.43 2.60 4.09
C ALA A 373 -14.38 2.82 5.29
N LEU A 374 -15.66 3.07 5.02
CA LEU A 374 -16.68 3.21 6.06
C LEU A 374 -16.88 1.90 6.84
N GLY A 375 -16.92 0.76 6.15
CA GLY A 375 -17.08 -0.55 6.77
C GLY A 375 -15.94 -0.88 7.73
N VAL A 376 -14.69 -0.67 7.33
CA VAL A 376 -13.53 -0.88 8.21
C VAL A 376 -13.59 0.08 9.39
N SER A 377 -13.88 1.38 9.19
CA SER A 377 -13.96 2.36 10.26
C SER A 377 -15.02 2.00 11.30
N ILE A 378 -16.23 1.59 10.87
CA ILE A 378 -17.33 1.22 11.76
C ILE A 378 -16.99 -0.04 12.55
N LEU A 379 -16.40 -1.05 11.90
CA LEU A 379 -16.02 -2.28 12.58
C LEU A 379 -14.86 -2.06 13.55
N ASN A 380 -13.88 -1.23 13.18
CA ASN A 380 -12.77 -0.85 14.06
C ASN A 380 -13.26 -0.18 15.34
N MET A 381 -14.23 0.76 15.25
CA MET A 381 -14.81 1.40 16.45
C MET A 381 -15.42 0.39 17.44
N LYS A 382 -15.94 -0.74 16.93
CA LYS A 382 -16.56 -1.79 17.76
C LYS A 382 -15.56 -2.86 18.21
N TRP A 383 -14.65 -3.27 17.34
CA TRP A 383 -13.83 -4.47 17.56
C TRP A 383 -12.45 -4.17 18.14
N ILE A 384 -11.88 -2.98 17.93
CA ILE A 384 -10.64 -2.61 18.61
C ILE A 384 -10.82 -2.58 20.13
N PRO A 385 -11.87 -1.96 20.71
CA PRO A 385 -12.06 -2.00 22.16
C PRO A 385 -12.32 -3.39 22.75
N LEU A 386 -12.78 -4.36 21.93
CA LEU A 386 -13.08 -5.73 22.38
C LEU A 386 -11.90 -6.68 22.21
N TYR A 387 -11.15 -6.53 21.12
CA TYR A 387 -10.15 -7.50 20.68
C TYR A 387 -8.78 -6.87 20.41
N GLY A 388 -8.59 -5.58 20.75
CA GLY A 388 -7.33 -4.87 20.48
C GLY A 388 -6.98 -4.83 18.99
N ILE A 389 -5.69 -5.01 18.70
CA ILE A 389 -5.17 -5.04 17.31
C ILE A 389 -5.71 -6.19 16.47
N ASP A 390 -6.07 -7.31 17.09
CA ASP A 390 -6.72 -8.43 16.39
C ASP A 390 -8.09 -8.03 15.85
N GLY A 391 -8.82 -7.18 16.59
CA GLY A 391 -10.09 -6.60 16.17
C GLY A 391 -9.95 -5.75 14.91
N ALA A 392 -8.91 -4.93 14.80
CA ALA A 392 -8.63 -4.16 13.61
C ALA A 392 -8.33 -5.06 12.38
N ALA A 393 -7.51 -6.08 12.58
CA ALA A 393 -7.16 -7.03 11.53
C ALA A 393 -8.39 -7.87 11.08
N LEU A 394 -9.23 -8.28 12.02
CA LEU A 394 -10.48 -9.00 11.73
C LEU A 394 -11.48 -8.11 10.98
N ALA A 395 -11.61 -6.83 11.35
CA ALA A 395 -12.44 -5.87 10.65
C ALA A 395 -12.03 -5.74 9.18
N THR A 396 -10.73 -5.58 8.95
CA THR A 396 -10.16 -5.54 7.59
C THR A 396 -10.43 -6.84 6.83
N LEU A 397 -10.23 -8.02 7.46
CA LEU A 397 -10.52 -9.32 6.82
C LEU A 397 -11.99 -9.42 6.38
N VAL A 398 -12.93 -9.10 7.26
CA VAL A 398 -14.36 -9.20 6.97
C VAL A 398 -14.78 -8.24 5.86
N VAL A 399 -14.37 -6.98 5.95
CA VAL A 399 -14.75 -5.97 4.94
C VAL A 399 -14.14 -6.30 3.57
N VAL A 400 -12.87 -6.68 3.52
CA VAL A 400 -12.21 -7.11 2.28
C VAL A 400 -12.88 -8.35 1.72
N GLY A 401 -13.12 -9.37 2.55
CA GLY A 401 -13.77 -10.61 2.14
C GLY A 401 -15.15 -10.38 1.54
N VAL A 402 -16.01 -9.64 2.24
CA VAL A 402 -17.35 -9.27 1.76
C VAL A 402 -17.26 -8.45 0.46
N SER A 403 -16.37 -7.49 0.41
CA SER A 403 -16.19 -6.65 -0.79
C SER A 403 -15.76 -7.47 -2.01
N ILE A 404 -14.85 -8.44 -1.85
CA ILE A 404 -14.39 -9.31 -2.94
C ILE A 404 -15.54 -10.19 -3.44
N VAL A 405 -16.33 -10.76 -2.54
CA VAL A 405 -17.51 -11.56 -2.92
C VAL A 405 -18.50 -10.71 -3.74
N ILE A 406 -18.84 -9.50 -3.25
CA ILE A 406 -19.75 -8.59 -3.95
C ILE A 406 -19.18 -8.20 -5.33
N LYS A 407 -17.88 -7.90 -5.44
CA LYS A 407 -17.23 -7.56 -6.72
C LYS A 407 -17.25 -8.73 -7.70
N ILE A 408 -17.05 -9.97 -7.26
CA ILE A 408 -17.14 -11.17 -8.09
C ILE A 408 -18.57 -11.32 -8.61
N ILE A 409 -19.57 -11.23 -7.72
CA ILE A 409 -20.99 -11.32 -8.08
C ILE A 409 -21.35 -10.20 -9.08
N TYR A 410 -20.90 -8.97 -8.84
CA TYR A 410 -21.13 -7.83 -9.74
C TYR A 410 -20.58 -8.08 -11.14
N LEU A 411 -19.32 -8.56 -11.27
CA LEU A 411 -18.73 -8.89 -12.56
C LEU A 411 -19.46 -10.05 -13.27
N GLN A 412 -19.91 -11.05 -12.51
CA GLN A 412 -20.71 -12.15 -13.06
C GLN A 412 -22.01 -11.64 -13.69
N PHE A 413 -22.71 -10.68 -13.05
CA PHE A 413 -23.94 -10.12 -13.60
C PHE A 413 -23.68 -9.19 -14.79
N LYS A 414 -22.59 -8.38 -14.78
CA LYS A 414 -22.33 -7.36 -15.80
C LYS A 414 -21.67 -7.92 -17.06
N ILE A 415 -20.70 -8.83 -16.93
CA ILE A 415 -19.88 -9.33 -18.05
C ILE A 415 -19.95 -10.84 -18.19
N LYS A 416 -20.71 -11.54 -17.36
CA LYS A 416 -20.81 -13.02 -17.30
C LYS A 416 -19.43 -13.69 -17.13
N ALA A 417 -18.51 -13.02 -16.40
CA ALA A 417 -17.17 -13.52 -16.10
C ALA A 417 -17.00 -13.76 -14.59
N HIS A 418 -16.34 -14.85 -14.23
CA HIS A 418 -16.05 -15.21 -12.83
C HIS A 418 -14.67 -15.87 -12.70
N PRO A 419 -13.96 -15.68 -11.56
CA PRO A 419 -12.61 -16.24 -11.36
C PRO A 419 -12.63 -17.68 -10.88
N LEU A 420 -13.78 -18.17 -10.40
CA LEU A 420 -13.91 -19.46 -9.73
C LEU A 420 -13.65 -20.63 -10.68
N SER A 421 -12.78 -21.55 -10.27
CA SER A 421 -12.48 -22.78 -10.94
C SER A 421 -12.24 -23.90 -9.93
N TRP A 422 -12.42 -25.16 -10.34
CA TRP A 422 -12.19 -26.30 -9.46
C TRP A 422 -10.72 -26.36 -8.97
N ASN A 423 -9.78 -25.99 -9.82
CA ASN A 423 -8.36 -25.93 -9.45
C ASN A 423 -8.05 -24.82 -8.42
N LEU A 424 -8.76 -23.68 -8.47
CA LEU A 424 -8.65 -22.63 -7.46
C LEU A 424 -9.12 -23.15 -6.09
N PHE A 425 -10.25 -23.88 -6.05
CA PHE A 425 -10.72 -24.50 -4.81
C PHE A 425 -9.73 -25.53 -4.27
N LYS A 426 -9.18 -26.41 -5.14
CA LYS A 426 -8.13 -27.37 -4.74
C LYS A 426 -6.89 -26.66 -4.17
N ALA A 427 -6.48 -25.52 -4.77
CA ALA A 427 -5.33 -24.76 -4.28
C ALA A 427 -5.58 -24.20 -2.87
N LEU A 428 -6.78 -23.65 -2.62
CA LEU A 428 -7.15 -23.15 -1.28
C LEU A 428 -7.22 -24.28 -0.24
N VAL A 429 -7.79 -25.43 -0.61
CA VAL A 429 -7.84 -26.62 0.26
C VAL A 429 -6.42 -27.11 0.58
N ALA A 430 -5.53 -27.14 -0.41
CA ALA A 430 -4.13 -27.52 -0.19
C ALA A 430 -3.41 -26.58 0.78
N VAL A 431 -3.62 -25.26 0.64
CA VAL A 431 -3.08 -24.27 1.57
C VAL A 431 -3.65 -24.49 2.98
N GLY A 432 -4.96 -24.68 3.11
CA GLY A 432 -5.61 -24.93 4.40
C GLY A 432 -5.11 -26.20 5.10
N ILE A 433 -5.00 -27.31 4.35
CA ILE A 433 -4.50 -28.57 4.90
C ILE A 433 -3.04 -28.47 5.36
N LEU A 434 -2.17 -27.86 4.54
CA LEU A 434 -0.77 -27.69 4.93
C LEU A 434 -0.62 -26.75 6.12
N TYR A 435 -1.39 -25.65 6.16
CA TYR A 435 -1.39 -24.74 7.29
C TYR A 435 -1.76 -25.45 8.59
N THR A 436 -2.88 -26.18 8.60
CA THR A 436 -3.35 -26.92 9.79
C THR A 436 -2.39 -28.04 10.21
N LEU A 437 -1.84 -28.79 9.25
CA LEU A 437 -0.88 -29.85 9.55
C LEU A 437 0.37 -29.32 10.24
N PHE A 438 0.96 -28.24 9.71
CA PHE A 438 2.20 -27.69 10.23
C PHE A 438 2.02 -26.87 11.50
N GLN A 439 0.83 -26.32 11.75
CA GLN A 439 0.53 -25.56 12.97
C GLN A 439 0.59 -26.44 14.23
N TYR A 440 0.31 -27.75 14.11
CA TYR A 440 0.33 -28.69 15.25
C TYR A 440 1.69 -29.38 15.44
N ILE A 441 2.70 -29.02 14.64
CA ILE A 441 4.05 -29.60 14.80
C ILE A 441 4.85 -28.68 15.74
N ASP A 442 5.03 -29.11 16.98
CA ASP A 442 5.89 -28.40 17.92
C ASP A 442 7.37 -28.70 17.62
N TRP A 443 8.05 -27.66 17.17
CA TRP A 443 9.49 -27.74 16.90
C TRP A 443 10.28 -27.30 18.12
N THR A 444 11.12 -28.17 18.63
CA THR A 444 12.03 -27.88 19.77
C THR A 444 13.32 -27.17 19.37
N PHE A 445 13.40 -26.69 18.12
CA PHE A 445 14.58 -26.05 17.56
C PHE A 445 14.64 -24.55 17.86
N SER A 446 15.85 -23.96 17.70
CA SER A 446 15.98 -22.51 17.74
C SER A 446 15.11 -21.83 16.65
N PRO A 447 14.64 -20.59 16.88
CA PRO A 447 13.74 -19.90 15.95
C PRO A 447 14.25 -19.83 14.50
N LEU A 448 15.56 -19.62 14.31
CA LEU A 448 16.17 -19.58 12.98
C LEU A 448 16.12 -20.95 12.28
N VAL A 449 16.43 -22.04 13.03
CA VAL A 449 16.35 -23.40 12.48
C VAL A 449 14.91 -23.77 12.15
N HIS A 450 13.95 -23.40 13.01
CA HIS A 450 12.53 -23.57 12.75
C HIS A 450 12.14 -22.89 11.43
N ILE A 451 12.47 -21.60 11.23
CA ILE A 451 12.13 -20.86 10.01
C ILE A 451 12.69 -21.57 8.76
N VAL A 452 13.95 -21.98 8.79
CA VAL A 452 14.58 -22.61 7.63
C VAL A 452 13.95 -23.98 7.33
N LEU A 453 13.80 -24.84 8.33
CA LEU A 453 13.26 -26.19 8.14
C LEU A 453 11.79 -26.16 7.72
N THR A 454 10.94 -25.38 8.43
CA THR A 454 9.53 -25.26 8.09
C THR A 454 9.35 -24.69 6.69
N SER A 455 10.09 -23.64 6.33
CA SER A 455 10.04 -23.05 5.00
C SER A 455 10.44 -24.03 3.91
N ALA A 456 11.51 -24.81 4.13
CA ALA A 456 11.98 -25.83 3.18
C ALA A 456 10.95 -26.96 3.00
N LEU A 457 10.50 -27.54 4.10
CA LEU A 457 9.54 -28.67 4.08
C LEU A 457 8.20 -28.28 3.46
N VAL A 458 7.63 -27.14 3.89
CA VAL A 458 6.36 -26.64 3.34
C VAL A 458 6.49 -26.31 1.87
N SER A 459 7.60 -25.71 1.44
CA SER A 459 7.84 -25.42 0.02
C SER A 459 7.88 -26.68 -0.81
N VAL A 460 8.65 -27.70 -0.39
CA VAL A 460 8.74 -28.97 -1.10
C VAL A 460 7.37 -29.64 -1.20
N LEU A 461 6.65 -29.78 -0.08
CA LEU A 461 5.34 -30.42 -0.06
C LEU A 461 4.32 -29.65 -0.90
N TYR A 462 4.28 -28.33 -0.78
CA TYR A 462 3.37 -27.50 -1.55
C TYR A 462 3.63 -27.62 -3.06
N PHE A 463 4.88 -27.54 -3.50
CA PHE A 463 5.21 -27.71 -4.92
C PHE A 463 4.94 -29.12 -5.44
N LEU A 464 5.11 -30.16 -4.61
CA LEU A 464 4.70 -31.53 -4.97
C LEU A 464 3.19 -31.61 -5.20
N ILE A 465 2.37 -31.01 -4.32
CA ILE A 465 0.92 -30.93 -4.46
C ILE A 465 0.53 -30.17 -5.74
N VAL A 466 1.12 -29.00 -5.98
CA VAL A 466 0.87 -28.20 -7.20
C VAL A 466 1.18 -28.99 -8.46
N LYS A 467 2.28 -29.75 -8.47
CA LYS A 467 2.71 -30.59 -9.59
C LYS A 467 1.80 -31.80 -9.78
N GLN A 468 1.49 -32.54 -8.71
CA GLN A 468 0.70 -33.79 -8.77
C GLN A 468 -0.74 -33.50 -9.19
N PHE A 469 -1.36 -32.49 -8.63
CA PHE A 469 -2.73 -32.12 -8.97
C PHE A 469 -2.85 -31.19 -10.20
N LYS A 470 -1.71 -30.87 -10.83
CA LYS A 470 -1.65 -29.98 -12.02
C LYS A 470 -2.46 -28.69 -11.79
N LEU A 471 -2.29 -28.05 -10.64
CA LEU A 471 -3.13 -26.93 -10.24
C LEU A 471 -3.04 -25.75 -11.22
N SER A 472 -1.84 -25.45 -11.76
CA SER A 472 -1.63 -24.40 -12.76
C SER A 472 -0.66 -24.86 -13.86
N ASP A 473 -1.18 -25.00 -15.07
CA ASP A 473 -0.38 -25.36 -16.26
C ASP A 473 0.63 -24.25 -16.61
N ASP A 474 0.27 -22.99 -16.38
CA ASP A 474 1.15 -21.85 -16.67
C ASP A 474 2.40 -21.88 -15.80
N LEU A 475 2.25 -22.10 -14.49
CA LEU A 475 3.37 -22.20 -13.55
C LEU A 475 4.23 -23.45 -13.81
N LEU A 476 3.61 -24.58 -14.13
CA LEU A 476 4.34 -25.81 -14.46
C LEU A 476 5.18 -25.66 -15.74
N ARG A 477 4.69 -24.91 -16.74
CA ARG A 477 5.46 -24.59 -17.95
C ARG A 477 6.64 -23.66 -17.66
N LEU A 478 6.45 -22.67 -16.77
CA LEU A 478 7.53 -21.77 -16.35
C LEU A 478 8.66 -22.54 -15.65
N VAL A 479 8.34 -23.39 -14.69
CA VAL A 479 9.33 -24.22 -13.99
C VAL A 479 10.11 -25.10 -14.95
N LYS A 480 9.45 -25.71 -15.95
CA LYS A 480 10.11 -26.52 -16.99
C LYS A 480 11.06 -25.71 -17.90
N ARG A 481 10.79 -24.39 -18.08
CA ARG A 481 11.67 -23.52 -18.89
C ARG A 481 12.90 -23.04 -18.12
N ILE A 482 12.78 -22.84 -16.81
CA ILE A 482 13.92 -22.42 -15.96
C ILE A 482 14.86 -23.60 -15.66
N GLY A 483 14.34 -24.82 -15.69
CA GLY A 483 15.13 -26.04 -15.47
C GLY A 483 15.81 -26.61 -16.75
N LYS A 484 15.68 -25.91 -17.88
CA LYS A 484 16.41 -26.10 -19.13
C LYS A 484 17.41 -24.98 -19.34
#